data_15aba99f15df7681014be8f05ce957ed
#
_entry.id   15aba99f15df7681014be8f05ce957ed
#
_cell.length_a   1.000
_cell.length_b   1.000
_cell.length_c   1.000
_cell.angle_alpha   90.00
_cell.angle_beta   90.00
_cell.angle_gamma   90.00
#
_symmetry.space_group_name_H-M   'P 1'
#
loop_
_entity.id
_entity.type
_entity.pdbx_description
1 polymer ?
#
loop_
_entity_poly.entity_id
_entity_poly.type
_entity_poly.pdbx_seq_one_letter_code
_entity_poly.pdbx_strand_id
1 'polypeptide(L)'
;MKVTVFGTGYVGLVTGTCLADVGHDVLCVDIDQKKVDNLNNGIIPIYEPGLESLVRDAVQNGLLHFTTDPKRAVDHGELQFIAVGTPSGEDGSADLQYVVAVAKTIGELMEGYKVVVNKSTVPVGTAEKVQAAITKQLSARKSSLAFDVVSNPEFLKEGAAVNDFMKPDRIVVGTDSEQAEKRLRELYAPFNRNHDRMVFMDIRSAELTKYAANAMLATKISFINEMANLAERLGADIEQVRNGIGADPRIGYHFIYPGCGYGGSCFPKDVQALARTAQQIGYEAE
;
A
#
# COMPACT_ATOMS: atom_id res chain seq x y z
N MET A 1 8.10 -18.12 -3.91
CA MET A 1 8.88 -17.53 -2.79
C MET A 1 8.04 -17.59 -1.53
N LYS A 2 8.67 -17.53 -0.34
CA LYS A 2 7.95 -17.40 0.94
C LYS A 2 7.80 -15.94 1.31
N VAL A 3 6.57 -15.53 1.57
CA VAL A 3 6.19 -14.12 1.84
C VAL A 3 5.37 -14.06 3.12
N THR A 4 5.66 -13.11 3.98
CA THR A 4 4.83 -12.79 5.14
C THR A 4 4.16 -11.44 4.95
N VAL A 5 2.89 -11.33 5.29
CA VAL A 5 2.12 -10.08 5.21
C VAL A 5 1.55 -9.76 6.60
N PHE A 6 2.01 -8.68 7.21
CA PHE A 6 1.49 -8.16 8.47
C PHE A 6 0.30 -7.26 8.23
N GLY A 7 -0.85 -7.66 8.76
CA GLY A 7 -2.15 -7.03 8.59
C GLY A 7 -3.00 -7.77 7.56
N THR A 8 -4.25 -8.06 7.93
CA THR A 8 -5.27 -8.67 7.07
C THR A 8 -6.43 -7.70 6.82
N GLY A 9 -6.11 -6.40 6.78
CA GLY A 9 -6.99 -5.37 6.26
C GLY A 9 -7.10 -5.45 4.74
N TYR A 10 -7.74 -4.45 4.13
CA TYR A 10 -7.98 -4.42 2.69
C TYR A 10 -6.70 -4.65 1.87
N VAL A 11 -5.67 -3.83 2.08
CA VAL A 11 -4.41 -3.91 1.34
C VAL A 11 -3.68 -5.22 1.59
N GLY A 12 -3.59 -5.64 2.87
CA GLY A 12 -2.83 -6.84 3.23
C GLY A 12 -3.47 -8.11 2.71
N LEU A 13 -4.80 -8.24 2.83
CA LEU A 13 -5.51 -9.43 2.35
C LEU A 13 -5.47 -9.54 0.82
N VAL A 14 -5.71 -8.44 0.09
CA VAL A 14 -5.60 -8.43 -1.37
C VAL A 14 -4.17 -8.76 -1.80
N THR A 15 -3.16 -8.12 -1.19
CA THR A 15 -1.74 -8.38 -1.51
C THR A 15 -1.39 -9.84 -1.28
N GLY A 16 -1.68 -10.38 -0.09
CA GLY A 16 -1.36 -11.76 0.24
C GLY A 16 -2.04 -12.77 -0.67
N THR A 17 -3.32 -12.55 -0.95
CA THR A 17 -4.11 -13.43 -1.83
C THR A 17 -3.59 -13.42 -3.26
N CYS A 18 -3.36 -12.24 -3.85
CA CYS A 18 -2.87 -12.15 -5.23
C CYS A 18 -1.44 -12.69 -5.39
N LEU A 19 -0.59 -12.55 -4.37
CA LEU A 19 0.74 -13.19 -4.36
C LEU A 19 0.62 -14.71 -4.27
N ALA A 20 -0.31 -15.24 -3.48
CA ALA A 20 -0.55 -16.68 -3.38
C ALA A 20 -1.13 -17.25 -4.70
N ASP A 21 -2.03 -16.53 -5.36
CA ASP A 21 -2.63 -16.93 -6.64
C ASP A 21 -1.58 -17.13 -7.76
N VAL A 22 -0.51 -16.37 -7.74
CA VAL A 22 0.60 -16.52 -8.70
C VAL A 22 1.68 -17.53 -8.24
N GLY A 23 1.42 -18.29 -7.17
CA GLY A 23 2.25 -19.42 -6.75
C GLY A 23 3.27 -19.11 -5.65
N HIS A 24 3.18 -17.99 -4.94
CA HIS A 24 3.99 -17.75 -3.75
C HIS A 24 3.36 -18.40 -2.52
N ASP A 25 4.18 -18.88 -1.58
CA ASP A 25 3.77 -19.41 -0.28
C ASP A 25 3.63 -18.24 0.70
N VAL A 26 2.40 -17.84 1.02
CA VAL A 26 2.09 -16.61 1.75
C VAL A 26 1.50 -16.91 3.12
N LEU A 27 2.06 -16.29 4.15
CA LEU A 27 1.51 -16.29 5.51
C LEU A 27 1.08 -14.87 5.90
N CYS A 28 -0.22 -14.65 6.03
CA CYS A 28 -0.78 -13.41 6.55
C CYS A 28 -0.90 -13.49 8.07
N VAL A 29 -0.49 -12.44 8.76
CA VAL A 29 -0.57 -12.35 10.22
C VAL A 29 -1.38 -11.13 10.65
N ASP A 30 -2.29 -11.32 11.61
CA ASP A 30 -3.06 -10.24 12.23
C ASP A 30 -3.12 -10.48 13.75
N ILE A 31 -3.25 -9.40 14.51
CA ILE A 31 -3.38 -9.48 15.98
C ILE A 31 -4.78 -9.91 16.44
N ASP A 32 -5.77 -9.79 15.56
CA ASP A 32 -7.17 -10.12 15.85
C ASP A 32 -7.42 -11.60 15.59
N GLN A 33 -7.50 -12.38 16.69
CA GLN A 33 -7.76 -13.82 16.64
C GLN A 33 -9.08 -14.15 15.93
N LYS A 34 -10.14 -13.38 16.18
CA LYS A 34 -11.44 -13.61 15.55
C LYS A 34 -11.38 -13.43 14.04
N LYS A 35 -10.63 -12.42 13.58
CA LYS A 35 -10.42 -12.18 12.16
C LYS A 35 -9.65 -13.33 11.50
N VAL A 36 -8.58 -13.80 12.17
CA VAL A 36 -7.78 -14.95 11.70
C VAL A 36 -8.61 -16.23 11.68
N ASP A 37 -9.43 -16.49 12.71
CA ASP A 37 -10.33 -17.65 12.76
C ASP A 37 -11.36 -17.59 11.62
N ASN A 38 -11.95 -16.43 11.37
CA ASN A 38 -12.87 -16.24 10.26
C ASN A 38 -12.20 -16.54 8.91
N LEU A 39 -11.01 -15.97 8.66
CA LEU A 39 -10.26 -16.20 7.43
C LEU A 39 -9.89 -17.68 7.23
N ASN A 40 -9.49 -18.39 8.30
CA ASN A 40 -9.21 -19.82 8.25
C ASN A 40 -10.48 -20.65 7.98
N ASN A 41 -11.67 -20.12 8.29
CA ASN A 41 -12.97 -20.73 7.98
C ASN A 41 -13.57 -20.24 6.65
N GLY A 42 -12.80 -19.49 5.84
CA GLY A 42 -13.24 -18.96 4.54
C GLY A 42 -14.18 -17.76 4.62
N ILE A 43 -14.30 -17.11 5.79
CA ILE A 43 -15.11 -15.91 5.99
C ILE A 43 -14.24 -14.69 5.77
N ILE A 44 -14.49 -13.97 4.66
CA ILE A 44 -13.69 -12.81 4.25
C ILE A 44 -14.25 -11.54 4.89
N PRO A 45 -13.43 -10.75 5.62
CA PRO A 45 -13.92 -9.58 6.38
C PRO A 45 -14.19 -8.33 5.52
N ILE A 46 -13.89 -8.39 4.23
CA ILE A 46 -14.04 -7.28 3.29
C ILE A 46 -14.77 -7.76 2.04
N TYR A 47 -15.49 -6.84 1.38
CA TYR A 47 -16.06 -7.12 0.06
C TYR A 47 -15.14 -6.56 -1.02
N GLU A 48 -14.63 -7.43 -1.89
CA GLU A 48 -13.89 -7.07 -3.08
C GLU A 48 -14.21 -8.09 -4.19
N PRO A 49 -14.65 -7.65 -5.37
CA PRO A 49 -15.00 -8.56 -6.47
C PRO A 49 -13.88 -9.54 -6.80
N GLY A 50 -14.19 -10.83 -6.78
CA GLY A 50 -13.25 -11.92 -7.09
C GLY A 50 -12.32 -12.33 -5.96
N LEU A 51 -12.23 -11.59 -4.86
CA LEU A 51 -11.30 -11.90 -3.77
C LEU A 51 -11.66 -13.20 -3.04
N GLU A 52 -12.95 -13.43 -2.77
CA GLU A 52 -13.40 -14.60 -2.01
C GLU A 52 -13.00 -15.93 -2.67
N SER A 53 -13.20 -16.04 -3.99
CA SER A 53 -12.82 -17.23 -4.74
C SER A 53 -11.29 -17.43 -4.70
N LEU A 54 -10.51 -16.38 -4.91
CA LEU A 54 -9.04 -16.46 -4.89
C LEU A 54 -8.51 -16.87 -3.51
N VAL A 55 -9.07 -16.32 -2.42
CA VAL A 55 -8.69 -16.74 -1.05
C VAL A 55 -8.97 -18.22 -0.85
N ARG A 56 -10.17 -18.68 -1.22
CA ARG A 56 -10.56 -20.08 -1.07
C ARG A 56 -9.62 -21.01 -1.85
N ASP A 57 -9.38 -20.70 -3.10
CA ASP A 57 -8.53 -21.51 -3.98
C ASP A 57 -7.07 -21.51 -3.47
N ALA A 58 -6.53 -20.37 -3.05
CA ALA A 58 -5.18 -20.28 -2.51
C ALA A 58 -5.02 -21.03 -1.18
N VAL A 59 -6.02 -21.00 -0.29
CA VAL A 59 -6.03 -21.79 0.97
C VAL A 59 -6.10 -23.28 0.66
N GLN A 60 -7.00 -23.69 -0.25
CA GLN A 60 -7.13 -25.11 -0.64
C GLN A 60 -5.83 -25.66 -1.28
N ASN A 61 -5.13 -24.84 -2.04
CA ASN A 61 -3.86 -25.19 -2.66
C ASN A 61 -2.67 -25.14 -1.68
N GLY A 62 -2.88 -24.74 -0.42
CA GLY A 62 -1.85 -24.64 0.61
C GLY A 62 -0.84 -23.53 0.35
N LEU A 63 -1.22 -22.47 -0.38
CA LEU A 63 -0.39 -21.33 -0.72
C LEU A 63 -0.72 -20.07 0.10
N LEU A 64 -1.88 -20.03 0.77
CA LEU A 64 -2.29 -18.92 1.63
C LEU A 64 -2.65 -19.44 3.02
N HIS A 65 -2.01 -18.85 4.02
CA HIS A 65 -2.16 -19.22 5.42
C HIS A 65 -2.42 -17.99 6.28
N PHE A 66 -3.09 -18.18 7.43
CA PHE A 66 -3.37 -17.12 8.39
C PHE A 66 -2.95 -17.52 9.79
N THR A 67 -2.41 -16.57 10.57
CA THR A 67 -1.95 -16.82 11.95
C THR A 67 -2.01 -15.54 12.78
N THR A 68 -2.06 -15.73 14.11
CA THR A 68 -1.79 -14.64 15.08
C THR A 68 -0.40 -14.75 15.69
N ASP A 69 0.38 -15.80 15.35
CA ASP A 69 1.71 -16.05 15.91
C ASP A 69 2.78 -15.23 15.16
N PRO A 70 3.36 -14.20 15.80
CA PRO A 70 4.35 -13.34 15.16
C PRO A 70 5.68 -14.06 14.90
N LYS A 71 6.06 -15.05 15.74
CA LYS A 71 7.30 -15.82 15.54
C LYS A 71 7.20 -16.68 14.29
N ARG A 72 6.10 -17.43 14.15
CA ARG A 72 5.81 -18.20 12.94
C ARG A 72 5.80 -17.31 11.70
N ALA A 73 5.23 -16.10 11.81
CA ALA A 73 5.14 -15.14 10.72
C ALA A 73 6.52 -14.65 10.28
N VAL A 74 7.37 -14.22 11.21
CA VAL A 74 8.73 -13.74 10.90
C VAL A 74 9.62 -14.84 10.35
N ASP A 75 9.49 -16.07 10.85
CA ASP A 75 10.27 -17.22 10.36
C ASP A 75 9.87 -17.64 8.94
N HIS A 76 8.60 -17.49 8.58
CA HIS A 76 8.06 -17.98 7.32
C HIS A 76 8.70 -17.33 6.09
N GLY A 77 8.63 -16.00 5.98
CA GLY A 77 9.05 -15.27 4.79
C GLY A 77 10.44 -14.64 4.89
N GLU A 78 11.18 -14.58 3.79
CA GLU A 78 12.31 -13.66 3.63
C GLU A 78 11.79 -12.25 3.36
N LEU A 79 10.71 -12.13 2.57
CA LEU A 79 10.00 -10.89 2.29
C LEU A 79 8.91 -10.67 3.35
N GLN A 80 9.00 -9.55 4.08
CA GLN A 80 8.13 -9.20 5.20
C GLN A 80 7.36 -7.93 4.85
N PHE A 81 6.12 -8.07 4.38
CA PHE A 81 5.27 -6.92 4.02
C PHE A 81 4.59 -6.34 5.25
N ILE A 82 4.72 -5.03 5.44
CA ILE A 82 3.97 -4.25 6.43
C ILE A 82 2.77 -3.63 5.70
N ALA A 83 1.57 -4.17 5.94
CA ALA A 83 0.31 -3.75 5.34
C ALA A 83 -0.75 -3.45 6.41
N VAL A 84 -0.32 -2.81 7.49
CA VAL A 84 -1.17 -2.41 8.62
C VAL A 84 -1.78 -1.04 8.40
N GLY A 85 -2.87 -0.75 9.12
CA GLY A 85 -3.53 0.55 9.06
C GLY A 85 -2.64 1.70 9.54
N THR A 86 -2.81 2.85 8.88
CA THR A 86 -2.19 4.14 9.25
C THR A 86 -3.29 5.18 9.42
N PRO A 87 -4.09 5.12 10.51
CA PRO A 87 -5.18 6.07 10.72
C PRO A 87 -4.67 7.48 10.87
N SER A 88 -5.55 8.47 10.69
CA SER A 88 -5.20 9.87 10.97
C SER A 88 -5.09 10.09 12.47
N GLY A 89 -4.04 10.75 12.90
CA GLY A 89 -3.93 11.34 14.23
C GLY A 89 -4.86 12.55 14.38
N GLU A 90 -5.04 13.03 15.62
CA GLU A 90 -5.86 14.21 15.91
C GLU A 90 -5.34 15.48 15.22
N ASP A 91 -4.05 15.55 14.96
CA ASP A 91 -3.38 16.66 14.28
C ASP A 91 -3.34 16.53 12.76
N GLY A 92 -3.99 15.51 12.18
CA GLY A 92 -4.00 15.20 10.75
C GLY A 92 -2.76 14.45 10.25
N SER A 93 -1.79 14.13 11.12
CA SER A 93 -0.66 13.28 10.75
C SER A 93 -1.08 11.81 10.62
N ALA A 94 -0.30 11.00 9.88
CA ALA A 94 -0.51 9.55 9.85
C ALA A 94 0.04 8.90 11.13
N ASP A 95 -0.77 8.11 11.80
CA ASP A 95 -0.33 7.34 12.97
C ASP A 95 0.47 6.10 12.52
N LEU A 96 1.74 6.08 12.87
CA LEU A 96 2.70 5.03 12.51
C LEU A 96 2.91 3.97 13.59
N GLN A 97 2.15 4.02 14.71
CA GLN A 97 2.38 3.11 15.83
C GLN A 97 2.36 1.64 15.42
N TYR A 98 1.44 1.24 14.54
CA TYR A 98 1.32 -0.15 14.08
C TYR A 98 2.47 -0.55 13.14
N VAL A 99 2.90 0.35 12.27
CA VAL A 99 4.06 0.13 11.38
C VAL A 99 5.33 -0.09 12.20
N VAL A 100 5.57 0.77 13.19
CA VAL A 100 6.72 0.68 14.10
C VAL A 100 6.64 -0.57 14.99
N ALA A 101 5.44 -0.96 15.44
CA ALA A 101 5.24 -2.17 16.23
C ALA A 101 5.63 -3.43 15.43
N VAL A 102 5.19 -3.53 14.17
CA VAL A 102 5.58 -4.64 13.28
C VAL A 102 7.10 -4.64 13.05
N ALA A 103 7.70 -3.49 12.78
CA ALA A 103 9.14 -3.36 12.62
C ALA A 103 9.92 -3.85 13.84
N LYS A 104 9.47 -3.49 15.07
CA LYS A 104 10.05 -4.00 16.33
C LYS A 104 9.94 -5.52 16.41
N THR A 105 8.75 -6.08 16.14
CA THR A 105 8.50 -7.53 16.16
C THR A 105 9.43 -8.26 15.20
N ILE A 106 9.62 -7.76 13.98
CA ILE A 106 10.56 -8.33 13.01
C ILE A 106 11.98 -8.30 13.59
N GLY A 107 12.44 -7.15 14.10
CA GLY A 107 13.78 -7.01 14.68
C GLY A 107 14.03 -7.88 15.92
N GLU A 108 12.99 -8.13 16.73
CA GLU A 108 13.05 -9.01 17.89
C GLU A 108 13.16 -10.49 17.51
N LEU A 109 12.48 -10.92 16.44
CA LEU A 109 12.24 -12.32 16.14
C LEU A 109 13.02 -12.86 14.94
N MET A 110 13.57 -12.00 14.06
CA MET A 110 14.29 -12.47 12.87
C MET A 110 15.56 -13.22 13.23
N GLU A 111 15.80 -14.34 12.54
CA GLU A 111 16.98 -15.20 12.71
C GLU A 111 17.85 -15.28 11.44
N GLY A 112 17.51 -14.55 10.40
CA GLY A 112 18.25 -14.48 9.15
C GLY A 112 17.93 -13.16 8.43
N TYR A 113 18.52 -13.01 7.25
CA TYR A 113 18.27 -11.85 6.40
C TYR A 113 16.79 -11.70 6.06
N LYS A 114 16.30 -10.46 6.11
CA LYS A 114 14.93 -10.11 5.74
C LYS A 114 14.91 -8.86 4.85
N VAL A 115 14.00 -8.84 3.89
CA VAL A 115 13.59 -7.64 3.16
C VAL A 115 12.26 -7.18 3.74
N VAL A 116 12.27 -6.05 4.42
CA VAL A 116 11.09 -5.48 5.07
C VAL A 116 10.45 -4.47 4.13
N VAL A 117 9.27 -4.80 3.62
CA VAL A 117 8.58 -4.06 2.56
C VAL A 117 7.43 -3.27 3.14
N ASN A 118 7.56 -1.96 3.18
CA ASN A 118 6.49 -1.08 3.64
C ASN A 118 5.46 -0.90 2.52
N LYS A 119 4.30 -1.54 2.68
CA LYS A 119 3.15 -1.49 1.74
C LYS A 119 2.11 -0.49 2.18
N SER A 120 2.03 -0.19 3.47
CA SER A 120 1.13 0.83 4.02
C SER A 120 1.42 2.20 3.41
N THR A 121 0.38 3.03 3.25
CA THR A 121 0.55 4.45 2.87
C THR A 121 1.08 5.23 4.04
N VAL A 122 2.29 5.75 3.91
CA VAL A 122 3.06 6.37 5.00
C VAL A 122 3.76 7.65 4.55
N PRO A 123 3.96 8.63 5.45
CA PRO A 123 4.74 9.84 5.18
C PRO A 123 6.19 9.55 4.82
N VAL A 124 6.81 10.47 4.08
CA VAL A 124 8.25 10.44 3.78
C VAL A 124 9.05 10.39 5.06
N GLY A 125 10.04 9.51 5.13
CA GLY A 125 10.87 9.27 6.31
C GLY A 125 10.37 8.12 7.20
N THR A 126 9.35 7.39 6.77
CA THR A 126 8.86 6.24 7.54
C THR A 126 9.80 5.04 7.44
N ALA A 127 10.43 4.83 6.30
CA ALA A 127 11.39 3.74 6.13
C ALA A 127 12.58 3.88 7.10
N GLU A 128 13.06 5.10 7.36
CA GLU A 128 14.12 5.35 8.35
C GLU A 128 13.65 5.01 9.78
N LYS A 129 12.38 5.26 10.11
CA LYS A 129 11.79 4.86 11.41
C LYS A 129 11.69 3.35 11.54
N VAL A 130 11.29 2.66 10.46
CA VAL A 130 11.27 1.18 10.39
C VAL A 130 12.67 0.63 10.58
N GLN A 131 13.65 1.16 9.84
CA GLN A 131 15.05 0.75 9.94
C GLN A 131 15.60 0.97 11.36
N ALA A 132 15.35 2.14 11.96
CA ALA A 132 15.78 2.44 13.33
C ALA A 132 15.14 1.50 14.35
N ALA A 133 13.86 1.17 14.18
CA ALA A 133 13.15 0.25 15.07
C ALA A 133 13.75 -1.16 15.04
N ILE A 134 14.01 -1.71 13.85
CA ILE A 134 14.64 -3.02 13.68
C ILE A 134 16.06 -3.01 14.24
N THR A 135 16.89 -2.02 13.86
CA THR A 135 18.28 -1.89 14.32
C THR A 135 18.36 -1.84 15.84
N LYS A 136 17.43 -1.12 16.49
CA LYS A 136 17.36 -1.06 17.95
C LYS A 136 17.16 -2.44 18.59
N GLN A 137 16.28 -3.27 18.03
CA GLN A 137 16.02 -4.62 18.54
C GLN A 137 17.21 -5.56 18.30
N LEU A 138 17.80 -5.52 17.10
CA LEU A 138 19.00 -6.30 16.80
C LEU A 138 20.16 -5.93 17.73
N SER A 139 20.37 -4.64 17.99
CA SER A 139 21.42 -4.16 18.91
C SER A 139 21.15 -4.62 20.34
N ALA A 140 19.90 -4.58 20.81
CA ALA A 140 19.52 -5.01 22.17
C ALA A 140 19.83 -6.51 22.40
N ARG A 141 19.66 -7.34 21.37
CA ARG A 141 19.99 -8.78 21.41
C ARG A 141 21.40 -9.10 20.91
N LYS A 142 22.25 -8.09 20.69
CA LYS A 142 23.65 -8.22 20.21
C LYS A 142 23.77 -9.01 18.91
N SER A 143 22.82 -8.83 17.99
CA SER A 143 22.76 -9.49 16.70
C SER A 143 23.28 -8.56 15.59
N SER A 144 24.05 -9.12 14.65
CA SER A 144 24.57 -8.42 13.46
C SER A 144 23.85 -8.87 12.17
N LEU A 145 22.63 -9.39 12.28
CA LEU A 145 21.85 -9.81 11.11
C LEU A 145 21.59 -8.62 10.19
N ALA A 146 21.77 -8.86 8.90
CA ALA A 146 21.47 -7.89 7.86
C ALA A 146 19.97 -7.89 7.53
N PHE A 147 19.48 -6.75 7.11
CA PHE A 147 18.14 -6.56 6.56
C PHE A 147 18.11 -5.34 5.65
N ASP A 148 17.15 -5.31 4.74
CA ASP A 148 16.87 -4.13 3.91
C ASP A 148 15.44 -3.65 4.16
N VAL A 149 15.24 -2.33 4.04
CA VAL A 149 13.92 -1.70 4.09
C VAL A 149 13.57 -1.18 2.70
N VAL A 150 12.36 -1.47 2.26
CA VAL A 150 11.84 -1.10 0.94
C VAL A 150 10.51 -0.37 1.11
N SER A 151 10.29 0.68 0.34
CA SER A 151 8.98 1.31 0.16
C SER A 151 8.33 0.75 -1.11
N ASN A 152 7.15 0.16 -0.98
CA ASN A 152 6.41 -0.40 -2.10
C ASN A 152 4.93 -0.02 -1.97
N PRO A 153 4.59 1.26 -2.17
CA PRO A 153 3.24 1.75 -1.99
C PRO A 153 2.25 1.05 -2.92
N GLU A 154 1.00 0.91 -2.47
CA GLU A 154 -0.08 0.35 -3.27
C GLU A 154 -0.85 1.44 -4.01
N PHE A 155 -1.51 1.08 -5.12
CA PHE A 155 -2.37 1.96 -5.92
C PHE A 155 -3.70 1.26 -6.26
N LEU A 156 -4.22 0.50 -5.30
CA LEU A 156 -5.44 -0.28 -5.46
C LEU A 156 -6.68 0.62 -5.34
N LYS A 157 -7.67 0.37 -6.18
CA LYS A 157 -8.99 1.00 -6.10
C LYS A 157 -9.97 0.04 -5.43
N GLU A 158 -10.66 0.49 -4.39
CA GLU A 158 -11.74 -0.27 -3.78
C GLU A 158 -12.79 -0.66 -4.85
N GLY A 159 -13.15 -1.94 -4.92
CA GLY A 159 -14.03 -2.51 -5.96
C GLY A 159 -13.33 -2.97 -7.24
N ALA A 160 -12.02 -2.72 -7.40
CA ALA A 160 -11.21 -3.19 -8.52
C ALA A 160 -9.80 -3.65 -8.09
N ALA A 161 -9.55 -3.81 -6.80
CA ALA A 161 -8.22 -4.02 -6.23
C ALA A 161 -7.56 -5.32 -6.70
N VAL A 162 -8.32 -6.40 -6.82
CA VAL A 162 -7.80 -7.66 -7.37
C VAL A 162 -7.31 -7.46 -8.79
N ASN A 163 -8.10 -6.81 -9.64
CA ASN A 163 -7.68 -6.54 -11.01
C ASN A 163 -6.49 -5.57 -11.08
N ASP A 164 -6.48 -4.52 -10.27
CA ASP A 164 -5.36 -3.56 -10.20
C ASP A 164 -4.06 -4.22 -9.73
N PHE A 165 -4.15 -5.21 -8.81
CA PHE A 165 -2.98 -5.96 -8.36
C PHE A 165 -2.49 -6.96 -9.40
N MET A 166 -3.41 -7.69 -10.04
CA MET A 166 -3.07 -8.71 -11.04
C MET A 166 -2.60 -8.12 -12.37
N LYS A 167 -3.07 -6.91 -12.71
CA LYS A 167 -2.72 -6.18 -13.93
C LYS A 167 -2.36 -4.72 -13.59
N PRO A 168 -1.28 -4.50 -12.83
CA PRO A 168 -0.94 -3.15 -12.38
C PRO A 168 -0.50 -2.27 -13.55
N ASP A 169 -0.87 -0.98 -13.52
CA ASP A 169 -0.32 0.01 -14.44
C ASP A 169 1.17 0.25 -14.15
N ARG A 170 1.55 0.22 -12.88
CA ARG A 170 2.92 0.34 -12.38
C ARG A 170 3.09 -0.33 -11.01
N ILE A 171 4.32 -0.75 -10.74
CA ILE A 171 4.77 -1.24 -9.42
C ILE A 171 5.92 -0.35 -8.98
N VAL A 172 5.65 0.57 -8.04
CA VAL A 172 6.68 1.48 -7.51
C VAL A 172 7.46 0.77 -6.41
N VAL A 173 8.78 0.81 -6.50
CA VAL A 173 9.69 0.22 -5.52
C VAL A 173 10.78 1.23 -5.19
N GLY A 174 10.81 1.68 -3.94
CA GLY A 174 11.87 2.52 -3.39
C GLY A 174 12.86 1.68 -2.61
N THR A 175 14.11 1.61 -3.08
CA THR A 175 15.18 0.88 -2.40
C THR A 175 16.54 1.37 -2.86
N ASP A 176 17.52 1.33 -1.94
CA ASP A 176 18.93 1.59 -2.22
C ASP A 176 19.77 0.29 -2.23
N SER A 177 19.11 -0.88 -2.10
CA SER A 177 19.74 -2.20 -2.03
C SER A 177 19.51 -2.99 -3.33
N GLU A 178 20.56 -3.34 -4.03
CA GLU A 178 20.53 -4.21 -5.21
C GLU A 178 19.98 -5.61 -4.87
N GLN A 179 20.26 -6.10 -3.66
CA GLN A 179 19.75 -7.39 -3.20
C GLN A 179 18.23 -7.34 -3.01
N ALA A 180 17.71 -6.29 -2.38
CA ALA A 180 16.27 -6.09 -2.23
C ALA A 180 15.60 -5.87 -3.59
N GLU A 181 16.19 -5.07 -4.49
CA GLU A 181 15.69 -4.90 -5.86
C GLU A 181 15.53 -6.24 -6.57
N LYS A 182 16.55 -7.09 -6.53
CA LYS A 182 16.51 -8.42 -7.14
C LYS A 182 15.36 -9.26 -6.59
N ARG A 183 15.16 -9.27 -5.25
CA ARG A 183 14.08 -10.01 -4.62
C ARG A 183 12.69 -9.50 -5.02
N LEU A 184 12.52 -8.18 -5.12
CA LEU A 184 11.24 -7.60 -5.56
C LEU A 184 10.99 -7.88 -7.06
N ARG A 185 12.02 -7.88 -7.91
CA ARG A 185 11.90 -8.31 -9.32
C ARG A 185 11.45 -9.76 -9.44
N GLU A 186 12.04 -10.65 -8.67
CA GLU A 186 11.65 -12.07 -8.61
C GLU A 186 10.20 -12.23 -8.12
N LEU A 187 9.80 -11.50 -7.06
CA LEU A 187 8.45 -11.54 -6.53
C LEU A 187 7.39 -11.09 -7.55
N TYR A 188 7.65 -9.97 -8.21
CA TYR A 188 6.70 -9.35 -9.13
C TYR A 188 6.83 -9.83 -10.59
N ALA A 189 7.74 -10.78 -10.88
CA ALA A 189 7.92 -11.33 -12.23
C ALA A 189 6.61 -11.85 -12.87
N PRO A 190 5.70 -12.54 -12.14
CA PRO A 190 4.44 -12.99 -12.72
C PRO A 190 3.53 -11.88 -13.26
N PHE A 191 3.67 -10.65 -12.71
CA PHE A 191 2.85 -9.49 -13.08
C PHE A 191 3.48 -8.66 -14.23
N ASN A 192 4.73 -8.96 -14.61
CA ASN A 192 5.52 -8.24 -15.61
C ASN A 192 5.67 -8.99 -16.96
N ARG A 193 4.78 -9.93 -17.26
CA ARG A 193 4.94 -10.86 -18.41
C ARG A 193 5.05 -10.16 -19.77
N ASN A 194 4.33 -9.06 -19.99
CA ASN A 194 4.25 -8.40 -21.30
C ASN A 194 5.02 -7.07 -21.37
N HIS A 195 5.16 -6.38 -20.24
CA HIS A 195 5.85 -5.09 -20.11
C HIS A 195 6.49 -5.02 -18.73
N ASP A 196 7.68 -4.42 -18.65
CA ASP A 196 8.24 -4.07 -17.34
C ASP A 196 7.44 -2.89 -16.77
N ARG A 197 6.72 -3.16 -15.69
CA ARG A 197 5.88 -2.20 -14.96
C ARG A 197 6.54 -1.72 -13.68
N MET A 198 7.74 -2.23 -13.38
CA MET A 198 8.47 -1.85 -12.18
C MET A 198 9.16 -0.50 -12.37
N VAL A 199 8.89 0.40 -11.45
CA VAL A 199 9.51 1.73 -11.39
C VAL A 199 10.34 1.78 -10.13
N PHE A 200 11.67 1.67 -10.30
CA PHE A 200 12.62 1.77 -9.19
C PHE A 200 13.04 3.21 -8.96
N MET A 201 13.13 3.58 -7.70
CA MET A 201 13.54 4.91 -7.26
C MET A 201 14.11 4.83 -5.84
N ASP A 202 14.62 5.95 -5.31
CA ASP A 202 14.97 6.03 -3.90
C ASP A 202 13.74 5.90 -2.99
N ILE A 203 13.96 5.55 -1.73
CA ILE A 203 12.89 5.23 -0.78
C ILE A 203 11.96 6.43 -0.56
N ARG A 204 12.53 7.64 -0.37
CA ARG A 204 11.74 8.85 -0.07
C ARG A 204 10.86 9.26 -1.26
N SER A 205 11.39 9.12 -2.48
CA SER A 205 10.62 9.36 -3.70
C SER A 205 9.44 8.38 -3.82
N ALA A 206 9.64 7.11 -3.48
CA ALA A 206 8.57 6.13 -3.50
C ALA A 206 7.46 6.43 -2.46
N GLU A 207 7.85 6.82 -1.24
CA GLU A 207 6.91 7.26 -0.20
C GLU A 207 6.11 8.48 -0.65
N LEU A 208 6.78 9.49 -1.23
CA LEU A 208 6.11 10.71 -1.73
C LEU A 208 5.18 10.43 -2.92
N THR A 209 5.57 9.51 -3.81
CA THR A 209 4.82 9.18 -5.03
C THR A 209 3.37 8.78 -4.72
N LYS A 210 3.12 8.03 -3.65
CA LYS A 210 1.76 7.64 -3.25
C LYS A 210 0.91 8.86 -2.87
N TYR A 211 1.44 9.74 -2.04
CA TYR A 211 0.73 10.95 -1.62
C TYR A 211 0.50 11.91 -2.80
N ALA A 212 1.52 12.11 -3.63
CA ALA A 212 1.42 12.96 -4.81
C ALA A 212 0.35 12.45 -5.79
N ALA A 213 0.28 11.12 -6.02
CA ALA A 213 -0.73 10.53 -6.87
C ALA A 213 -2.15 10.76 -6.32
N ASN A 214 -2.37 10.50 -5.02
CA ASN A 214 -3.69 10.67 -4.40
C ASN A 214 -4.09 12.16 -4.33
N ALA A 215 -3.17 13.05 -4.02
CA ALA A 215 -3.42 14.50 -4.02
C ALA A 215 -3.77 15.01 -5.42
N MET A 216 -3.08 14.56 -6.47
CA MET A 216 -3.39 14.91 -7.85
C MET A 216 -4.79 14.47 -8.25
N LEU A 217 -5.20 13.24 -7.88
CA LEU A 217 -6.55 12.76 -8.17
C LEU A 217 -7.62 13.55 -7.42
N ALA A 218 -7.39 13.88 -6.15
CA ALA A 218 -8.28 14.72 -5.35
C ALA A 218 -8.39 16.13 -5.95
N THR A 219 -7.27 16.71 -6.39
CA THR A 219 -7.24 18.02 -7.07
C THR A 219 -8.07 18.03 -8.35
N LYS A 220 -8.00 16.96 -9.18
CA LYS A 220 -8.82 16.84 -10.39
C LYS A 220 -10.31 16.89 -10.06
N ILE A 221 -10.75 16.21 -9.00
CA ILE A 221 -12.15 16.23 -8.54
C ILE A 221 -12.53 17.62 -8.03
N SER A 222 -11.68 18.26 -7.24
CA SER A 222 -11.94 19.62 -6.75
C SER A 222 -12.02 20.63 -7.90
N PHE A 223 -11.09 20.53 -8.86
CA PHE A 223 -11.07 21.39 -10.04
C PHE A 223 -12.37 21.30 -10.87
N ILE A 224 -12.84 20.08 -11.17
CA ILE A 224 -14.05 19.92 -11.99
C ILE A 224 -15.30 20.41 -11.23
N ASN A 225 -15.34 20.26 -9.91
CA ASN A 225 -16.42 20.80 -9.09
C ASN A 225 -16.42 22.34 -9.08
N GLU A 226 -15.26 22.96 -9.03
CA GLU A 226 -15.16 24.43 -9.19
C GLU A 226 -15.64 24.87 -10.58
N MET A 227 -15.26 24.13 -11.63
CA MET A 227 -15.76 24.40 -12.98
C MET A 227 -17.27 24.17 -13.10
N ALA A 228 -17.86 23.22 -12.38
CA ALA A 228 -19.31 23.02 -12.37
C ALA A 228 -20.04 24.19 -11.75
N ASN A 229 -19.56 24.72 -10.62
CA ASN A 229 -20.12 25.92 -9.99
C ASN A 229 -20.02 27.16 -10.90
N LEU A 230 -18.94 27.27 -11.65
CA LEU A 230 -18.74 28.38 -12.60
C LEU A 230 -19.65 28.20 -13.82
N ALA A 231 -19.76 27.00 -14.37
CA ALA A 231 -20.62 26.69 -15.51
C ALA A 231 -22.09 27.00 -15.23
N GLU A 232 -22.59 26.64 -14.02
CA GLU A 232 -23.95 26.96 -13.59
C GLU A 232 -24.22 28.50 -13.65
N ARG A 233 -23.27 29.31 -13.17
CA ARG A 233 -23.40 30.78 -13.17
C ARG A 233 -23.28 31.41 -14.56
N LEU A 234 -22.55 30.76 -15.47
CA LEU A 234 -22.34 31.22 -16.84
C LEU A 234 -23.38 30.69 -17.84
N GLY A 235 -24.29 29.80 -17.41
CA GLY A 235 -25.25 29.12 -18.29
C GLY A 235 -24.59 28.09 -19.22
N ALA A 236 -23.40 27.54 -18.86
CA ALA A 236 -22.72 26.51 -19.61
C ALA A 236 -23.09 25.12 -19.06
N ASP A 237 -23.02 24.10 -19.92
CA ASP A 237 -23.23 22.69 -19.55
C ASP A 237 -21.89 22.06 -19.15
N ILE A 238 -21.76 21.71 -17.88
CA ILE A 238 -20.53 21.11 -17.33
C ILE A 238 -20.18 19.77 -17.98
N GLU A 239 -21.17 18.99 -18.42
CA GLU A 239 -20.89 17.71 -19.10
C GLU A 239 -20.27 17.93 -20.49
N GLN A 240 -20.70 18.99 -21.21
CA GLN A 240 -20.05 19.35 -22.47
C GLN A 240 -18.64 19.88 -22.24
N VAL A 241 -18.43 20.68 -21.19
CA VAL A 241 -17.09 21.16 -20.78
C VAL A 241 -16.20 19.98 -20.42
N ARG A 242 -16.69 19.06 -19.59
CA ARG A 242 -15.97 17.83 -19.19
C ARG A 242 -15.57 17.00 -20.40
N ASN A 243 -16.49 16.78 -21.33
CA ASN A 243 -16.23 16.02 -22.57
C ASN A 243 -15.19 16.74 -23.44
N GLY A 244 -15.27 18.07 -23.55
CA GLY A 244 -14.32 18.85 -24.32
C GLY A 244 -12.89 18.76 -23.78
N ILE A 245 -12.71 19.02 -22.46
CA ILE A 245 -11.38 18.95 -21.85
C ILE A 245 -10.86 17.51 -21.72
N GLY A 246 -11.73 16.54 -21.46
CA GLY A 246 -11.36 15.13 -21.30
C GLY A 246 -10.86 14.48 -22.59
N ALA A 247 -11.23 15.04 -23.76
CA ALA A 247 -10.73 14.58 -25.07
C ALA A 247 -9.24 14.89 -25.28
N ASP A 248 -8.66 15.85 -24.52
CA ASP A 248 -7.21 16.08 -24.51
C ASP A 248 -6.50 14.95 -23.75
N PRO A 249 -5.62 14.14 -24.39
CA PRO A 249 -4.93 13.02 -23.74
C PRO A 249 -4.04 13.45 -22.57
N ARG A 250 -3.65 14.73 -22.48
CA ARG A 250 -2.88 15.26 -21.34
C ARG A 250 -3.74 15.41 -20.09
N ILE A 251 -5.08 15.50 -20.23
CA ILE A 251 -6.05 15.62 -19.14
C ILE A 251 -6.73 14.26 -18.89
N GLY A 252 -7.35 13.69 -19.95
CA GLY A 252 -8.10 12.44 -19.89
C GLY A 252 -9.42 12.56 -19.11
N TYR A 253 -10.29 11.57 -19.25
CA TYR A 253 -11.64 11.58 -18.66
C TYR A 253 -11.69 11.14 -17.19
N HIS A 254 -10.62 10.53 -16.67
CA HIS A 254 -10.62 10.00 -15.31
C HIS A 254 -10.49 11.10 -14.27
N PHE A 255 -11.30 10.99 -13.21
CA PHE A 255 -11.33 11.91 -12.06
C PHE A 255 -11.75 13.35 -12.37
N ILE A 256 -12.43 13.60 -13.50
CA ILE A 256 -13.04 14.90 -13.86
C ILE A 256 -14.56 14.78 -13.98
N TYR A 257 -15.21 14.01 -13.12
CA TYR A 257 -16.67 13.94 -13.01
C TYR A 257 -17.12 14.84 -11.87
N PRO A 258 -17.97 15.86 -12.13
CA PRO A 258 -18.49 16.73 -11.10
C PRO A 258 -19.46 15.96 -10.18
N GLY A 259 -19.47 16.32 -8.91
CA GLY A 259 -20.30 15.68 -7.90
C GLY A 259 -20.15 16.35 -6.54
N CYS A 260 -20.36 15.59 -5.46
CA CYS A 260 -20.32 16.12 -4.08
C CYS A 260 -18.87 16.34 -3.54
N GLY A 261 -17.84 16.14 -4.34
CA GLY A 261 -16.44 16.24 -3.93
C GLY A 261 -15.75 14.87 -3.85
N TYR A 262 -14.49 14.87 -3.41
CA TYR A 262 -13.78 13.62 -3.15
C TYR A 262 -14.07 13.12 -1.73
N GLY A 263 -13.98 11.80 -1.55
CA GLY A 263 -14.24 11.13 -0.28
C GLY A 263 -13.51 9.79 -0.21
N GLY A 264 -14.10 8.86 0.52
CA GLY A 264 -13.55 7.53 0.76
C GLY A 264 -12.52 7.49 1.89
N SER A 265 -11.93 6.33 2.11
CA SER A 265 -10.99 6.09 3.21
C SER A 265 -9.59 6.67 2.98
N CYS A 266 -9.22 6.98 1.73
CA CYS A 266 -7.84 7.34 1.35
C CYS A 266 -7.65 8.83 1.11
N PHE A 267 -8.40 9.45 0.18
CA PHE A 267 -8.12 10.82 -0.25
C PHE A 267 -8.13 11.85 0.88
N PRO A 268 -9.15 11.92 1.75
CA PRO A 268 -9.15 12.91 2.84
C PRO A 268 -7.95 12.75 3.77
N LYS A 269 -7.67 11.50 4.15
CA LYS A 269 -6.56 11.16 5.03
C LYS A 269 -5.20 11.51 4.42
N ASP A 270 -4.98 11.14 3.16
CA ASP A 270 -3.69 11.30 2.50
C ASP A 270 -3.40 12.75 2.14
N VAL A 271 -4.41 13.53 1.73
CA VAL A 271 -4.28 14.97 1.49
C VAL A 271 -3.93 15.71 2.79
N GLN A 272 -4.62 15.38 3.90
CA GLN A 272 -4.31 15.96 5.22
C GLN A 272 -2.90 15.60 5.68
N ALA A 273 -2.49 14.34 5.54
CA ALA A 273 -1.15 13.89 5.93
C ALA A 273 -0.05 14.57 5.09
N LEU A 274 -0.29 14.79 3.79
CA LEU A 274 0.64 15.51 2.92
C LEU A 274 0.77 16.98 3.35
N ALA A 275 -0.35 17.67 3.58
CA ALA A 275 -0.36 19.05 4.07
C ALA A 275 0.37 19.17 5.42
N ARG A 276 0.13 18.22 6.33
CA ARG A 276 0.80 18.19 7.62
C ARG A 276 2.30 17.95 7.48
N THR A 277 2.71 17.06 6.58
CA THR A 277 4.13 16.83 6.29
C THR A 277 4.81 18.09 5.75
N ALA A 278 4.14 18.82 4.85
CA ALA A 278 4.64 20.10 4.34
C ALA A 278 4.84 21.13 5.47
N GLN A 279 3.86 21.29 6.36
CA GLN A 279 3.95 22.20 7.51
C GLN A 279 5.11 21.83 8.45
N GLN A 280 5.37 20.53 8.70
CA GLN A 280 6.46 20.07 9.57
C GLN A 280 7.85 20.46 9.05
N ILE A 281 8.01 20.61 7.73
CA ILE A 281 9.26 21.07 7.11
C ILE A 281 9.26 22.57 6.81
N GLY A 282 8.26 23.31 7.28
CA GLY A 282 8.15 24.76 7.08
C GLY A 282 7.70 25.18 5.67
N TYR A 283 7.10 24.26 4.90
CA TYR A 283 6.55 24.52 3.58
C TYR A 283 5.02 24.66 3.66
N GLU A 284 4.49 25.78 3.22
CA GLU A 284 3.05 26.01 3.10
C GLU A 284 2.58 25.51 1.73
N ALA A 285 1.87 24.38 1.73
CA ALA A 285 1.31 23.81 0.51
C ALA A 285 -0.01 24.50 0.19
N GLU A 286 -0.19 24.96 -1.06
CA GLU A 286 -1.41 25.59 -1.58
C GLU A 286 -2.34 24.58 -2.29
#